data_90c25bcc1b05fa97953102ae9f978002
#
_entry.id   90c25bcc1b05fa97953102ae9f978002
#
_cell.length_a   1.000
_cell.length_b   1.000
_cell.length_c   1.000
_cell.angle_alpha   90.00
_cell.angle_beta   90.00
_cell.angle_gamma   90.00
#
_symmetry.space_group_name_H-M   'P 1'
#
loop_
_entity.id
_entity.type
_entity.pdbx_description
1 polymer ?
#
loop_
_entity_poly.entity_id
_entity_poly.type
_entity_poly.pdbx_seq_one_letter_code
_entity_poly.pdbx_strand_id
1 'polypeptide(L)'
;LVSKGKGTNTGIDLSLEKFFSKGLFMIASFSVFDSKYMPLNGKQYNTRFNSRTGGSFVGAKEWKLKKNKVLQTGWKMLYNGGVPLSPLAAVQTGGSREPVLDETRPYSNYTRTYFRTDGRISLRKDKKHISWQLALDIQNLFAQENIDGLSRRYDPTTNQWTFKTQSGIVPVLSYQIDF
;
A
#
# COMPACT_ATOMS: atom_id res chain seq x y z
N LEU A 1 14.71 14.38 31.71
CA LEU A 1 14.52 13.21 30.86
C LEU A 1 15.74 13.10 29.92
N VAL A 2 16.49 12.00 30.01
CA VAL A 2 17.64 11.73 29.12
C VAL A 2 17.24 10.57 28.20
N SER A 3 17.22 10.82 26.90
CA SER A 3 16.97 9.77 25.89
C SER A 3 18.27 8.99 25.66
N LYS A 4 18.30 7.71 26.04
CA LYS A 4 19.43 6.80 25.80
C LYS A 4 19.08 5.65 24.84
N GLY A 5 17.90 5.69 24.24
CA GLY A 5 17.50 4.70 23.24
C GLY A 5 18.32 4.84 21.97
N LYS A 6 18.51 3.72 21.24
CA LYS A 6 19.21 3.67 19.94
C LYS A 6 18.25 3.14 18.88
N GLY A 7 18.33 3.69 17.67
CA GLY A 7 17.63 3.17 16.49
C GLY A 7 18.64 2.80 15.41
N THR A 8 18.33 1.75 14.65
CA THR A 8 19.15 1.30 13.53
C THR A 8 18.23 1.00 12.36
N ASN A 9 18.55 1.58 11.19
CA ASN A 9 17.89 1.28 9.92
C ASN A 9 18.96 0.88 8.92
N THR A 10 18.78 -0.27 8.29
CA THR A 10 19.68 -0.77 7.25
C THR A 10 18.84 -1.35 6.12
N GLY A 11 19.21 -1.06 4.88
CA GLY A 11 18.43 -1.56 3.75
C GLY A 11 19.11 -1.29 2.41
N ILE A 12 18.46 -1.80 1.37
CA ILE A 12 18.83 -1.60 -0.03
C ILE A 12 17.55 -1.20 -0.77
N ASP A 13 17.68 -0.12 -1.53
CA ASP A 13 16.64 0.39 -2.42
C ASP A 13 17.09 0.23 -3.87
N LEU A 14 16.21 -0.32 -4.70
CA LEU A 14 16.38 -0.42 -6.14
C LEU A 14 15.29 0.40 -6.82
N SER A 15 15.68 1.23 -7.79
CA SER A 15 14.75 1.99 -8.61
C SER A 15 15.09 1.85 -10.08
N LEU A 16 14.07 1.65 -10.89
CA LEU A 16 14.16 1.63 -12.34
C LEU A 16 13.16 2.62 -12.91
N GLU A 17 13.65 3.53 -13.72
CA GLU A 17 12.83 4.53 -14.39
C GLU A 17 13.04 4.47 -15.90
N LYS A 18 11.93 4.49 -16.63
CA LYS A 18 11.91 4.73 -18.06
C LYS A 18 11.10 5.97 -18.33
N PHE A 19 11.78 7.06 -18.69
CA PHE A 19 11.14 8.30 -19.12
C PHE A 19 10.27 8.06 -20.34
N PHE A 20 9.24 8.89 -20.48
CA PHE A 20 8.28 8.79 -21.58
C PHE A 20 8.99 8.80 -22.94
N SER A 21 8.93 7.68 -23.63
CA SER A 21 9.54 7.48 -24.92
C SER A 21 8.77 6.45 -25.73
N LYS A 22 8.51 6.71 -26.99
CA LYS A 22 7.72 5.83 -27.89
C LYS A 22 6.36 5.44 -27.29
N GLY A 23 5.74 6.39 -26.55
CA GLY A 23 4.45 6.20 -25.89
C GLY A 23 4.51 5.30 -24.62
N LEU A 24 5.68 4.97 -24.10
CA LEU A 24 5.84 4.16 -22.90
C LEU A 24 6.56 4.94 -21.80
N PHE A 25 6.01 4.89 -20.63
CA PHE A 25 6.58 5.39 -19.36
C PHE A 25 6.44 4.31 -18.30
N MET A 26 7.45 4.18 -17.43
CA MET A 26 7.35 3.31 -16.26
C MET A 26 8.32 3.73 -15.15
N ILE A 27 7.91 3.53 -13.91
CA ILE A 27 8.75 3.62 -12.72
C ILE A 27 8.49 2.37 -11.89
N ALA A 28 9.54 1.73 -11.44
CA ALA A 28 9.49 0.63 -10.49
C ALA A 28 10.45 0.92 -9.33
N SER A 29 10.04 0.62 -8.12
CA SER A 29 10.90 0.67 -6.94
C SER A 29 10.70 -0.57 -6.08
N PHE A 30 11.76 -1.03 -5.46
CA PHE A 30 11.73 -2.13 -4.51
C PHE A 30 12.76 -1.91 -3.41
N SER A 31 12.34 -2.10 -2.17
CA SER A 31 13.14 -1.89 -0.97
C SER A 31 13.15 -3.16 -0.12
N VAL A 32 14.33 -3.48 0.40
CA VAL A 32 14.51 -4.49 1.46
C VAL A 32 15.23 -3.81 2.60
N PHE A 33 14.66 -3.83 3.79
CA PHE A 33 15.21 -3.11 4.93
C PHE A 33 14.91 -3.79 6.26
N ASP A 34 15.71 -3.45 7.27
CA ASP A 34 15.52 -3.84 8.66
C ASP A 34 15.59 -2.59 9.54
N SER A 35 14.53 -2.35 10.31
CA SER A 35 14.39 -1.19 11.17
C SER A 35 14.15 -1.63 12.61
N LYS A 36 15.10 -1.32 13.48
CA LYS A 36 15.09 -1.76 14.88
C LYS A 36 15.32 -0.61 15.84
N TYR A 37 14.88 -0.80 17.06
CA TYR A 37 15.19 0.08 18.18
C TYR A 37 15.60 -0.72 19.42
N MET A 38 16.39 -0.08 20.26
CA MET A 38 16.87 -0.62 21.52
C MET A 38 16.57 0.38 22.63
N PRO A 39 15.57 0.13 23.48
CA PRO A 39 15.31 0.94 24.65
C PRO A 39 16.35 0.71 25.74
N LEU A 40 16.15 1.30 26.93
CA LEU A 40 17.09 1.22 28.05
C LEU A 40 17.33 -0.21 28.58
N ASN A 41 16.43 -1.14 28.30
CA ASN A 41 16.56 -2.54 28.72
C ASN A 41 17.61 -3.33 27.91
N GLY A 42 18.26 -2.70 26.93
CA GLY A 42 19.32 -3.30 26.12
C GLY A 42 18.84 -4.38 25.11
N LYS A 43 17.54 -4.68 25.04
CA LYS A 43 17.00 -5.63 24.05
C LYS A 43 16.63 -4.89 22.75
N GLN A 44 16.84 -5.55 21.64
CA GLN A 44 16.52 -5.03 20.33
C GLN A 44 15.15 -5.51 19.87
N TYR A 45 14.32 -4.57 19.39
CA TYR A 45 12.96 -4.81 18.93
C TYR A 45 12.77 -4.22 17.53
N ASN A 46 11.82 -4.76 16.77
CA ASN A 46 11.42 -4.13 15.51
C ASN A 46 10.76 -2.78 15.79
N THR A 47 10.99 -1.80 14.93
CA THR A 47 10.14 -0.62 14.92
C THR A 47 8.75 -0.96 14.36
N ARG A 48 7.75 -0.12 14.64
CA ARG A 48 6.42 -0.26 14.06
C ARG A 48 6.39 -0.18 12.53
N PHE A 49 7.46 0.30 11.92
CA PHE A 49 7.58 0.50 10.47
C PHE A 49 8.41 -0.59 9.77
N ASN A 50 8.93 -1.58 10.51
CA ASN A 50 9.79 -2.63 9.96
C ASN A 50 9.01 -3.66 9.15
N SER A 51 8.41 -3.26 8.04
CA SER A 51 7.72 -4.16 7.11
C SER A 51 8.68 -5.02 6.28
N ARG A 52 9.98 -4.82 6.41
CA ARG A 52 11.10 -5.54 5.77
C ARG A 52 11.18 -5.38 4.26
N THR A 53 10.07 -5.31 3.57
CA THR A 53 10.02 -5.20 2.11
C THR A 53 8.94 -4.22 1.69
N GLY A 54 9.19 -3.48 0.63
CA GLY A 54 8.22 -2.59 0.01
C GLY A 54 8.50 -2.46 -1.47
N GLY A 55 7.50 -2.17 -2.26
CA GLY A 55 7.68 -1.97 -3.69
C GLY A 55 6.51 -1.27 -4.34
N SER A 56 6.80 -0.60 -5.43
CA SER A 56 5.78 0.02 -6.27
C SER A 56 6.15 -0.10 -7.74
N PHE A 57 5.14 -0.20 -8.57
CA PHE A 57 5.26 -0.10 -10.00
C PHE A 57 4.17 0.83 -10.52
N VAL A 58 4.54 1.78 -11.37
CA VAL A 58 3.64 2.61 -12.14
C VAL A 58 4.10 2.59 -13.58
N GLY A 59 3.19 2.31 -14.50
CA GLY A 59 3.48 2.33 -15.92
C GLY A 59 2.29 2.77 -16.74
N ALA A 60 2.55 3.40 -17.88
CA ALA A 60 1.54 3.79 -18.83
C ALA A 60 2.03 3.61 -20.25
N LYS A 61 1.11 3.22 -21.13
CA LYS A 61 1.34 3.11 -22.57
C LYS A 61 0.29 3.89 -23.32
N GLU A 62 0.77 4.70 -24.26
CA GLU A 62 -0.07 5.47 -25.18
C GLU A 62 0.05 4.92 -26.61
N TRP A 63 -1.08 4.95 -27.30
CA TRP A 63 -1.18 4.68 -28.72
C TRP A 63 -1.87 5.83 -29.43
N LYS A 64 -1.19 6.43 -30.40
CA LYS A 64 -1.80 7.44 -31.27
C LYS A 64 -2.67 6.73 -32.29
N LEU A 65 -3.96 7.01 -32.25
CA LEU A 65 -4.95 6.48 -33.19
C LEU A 65 -5.26 7.51 -34.29
N LYS A 66 -5.97 7.05 -35.32
CA LYS A 66 -6.46 7.95 -36.39
C LYS A 66 -7.42 9.02 -35.82
N LYS A 67 -7.60 10.15 -36.54
CA LYS A 67 -8.51 11.25 -36.18
C LYS A 67 -8.21 11.92 -34.84
N ASN A 68 -6.93 12.17 -34.54
CA ASN A 68 -6.45 12.83 -33.31
C ASN A 68 -6.96 12.19 -32.02
N LYS A 69 -7.02 10.86 -32.00
CA LYS A 69 -7.34 10.11 -30.80
C LYS A 69 -6.08 9.52 -30.17
N VAL A 70 -6.07 9.46 -28.87
CA VAL A 70 -5.03 8.79 -28.08
C VAL A 70 -5.70 7.79 -27.14
N LEU A 71 -5.33 6.53 -27.27
CA LEU A 71 -5.68 5.49 -26.30
C LEU A 71 -4.53 5.39 -25.32
N GLN A 72 -4.83 5.36 -24.03
CA GLN A 72 -3.84 5.16 -22.98
C GLN A 72 -4.28 4.04 -22.06
N THR A 73 -3.36 3.16 -21.68
CA THR A 73 -3.51 2.26 -20.55
C THR A 73 -2.50 2.59 -19.49
N GLY A 74 -2.93 2.49 -18.23
CA GLY A 74 -2.09 2.71 -17.06
C GLY A 74 -2.21 1.55 -16.08
N TRP A 75 -1.12 1.29 -15.38
CA TRP A 75 -1.02 0.24 -14.36
C TRP A 75 -0.31 0.79 -13.14
N LYS A 76 -0.82 0.44 -11.97
CA LYS A 76 -0.18 0.74 -10.71
C LYS A 76 -0.23 -0.51 -9.84
N MET A 77 0.91 -0.87 -9.29
CA MET A 77 1.03 -1.97 -8.33
C MET A 77 1.69 -1.45 -7.06
N LEU A 78 1.15 -1.82 -5.93
CA LEU A 78 1.71 -1.52 -4.61
C LEU A 78 1.90 -2.83 -3.86
N TYR A 79 3.07 -2.98 -3.28
CA TYR A 79 3.42 -4.11 -2.43
C TYR A 79 4.07 -3.58 -1.15
N ASN A 80 3.66 -4.12 0.00
CA ASN A 80 4.31 -3.87 1.28
C ASN A 80 4.33 -5.16 2.07
N GLY A 81 5.46 -5.50 2.63
CA GLY A 81 5.59 -6.58 3.61
C GLY A 81 4.67 -6.34 4.80
N GLY A 82 4.33 -7.35 5.53
CA GLY A 82 3.44 -7.21 6.69
C GLY A 82 3.95 -6.15 7.68
N VAL A 83 3.04 -5.38 8.25
CA VAL A 83 3.37 -4.37 9.27
C VAL A 83 3.58 -5.06 10.62
N PRO A 84 4.65 -4.74 11.37
CA PRO A 84 4.88 -5.30 12.68
C PRO A 84 3.80 -4.89 13.68
N LEU A 85 3.38 -5.85 14.49
CA LEU A 85 2.37 -5.70 15.53
C LEU A 85 2.83 -6.35 16.84
N SER A 86 2.46 -5.75 17.96
CA SER A 86 2.55 -6.43 19.24
C SER A 86 1.49 -7.53 19.31
N PRO A 87 1.84 -8.76 19.74
CA PRO A 87 0.86 -9.81 19.95
C PRO A 87 -0.16 -9.44 21.03
N LEU A 88 -1.27 -10.13 21.06
CA LEU A 88 -2.21 -10.02 22.17
C LEU A 88 -1.64 -10.73 23.40
N ALA A 89 -1.88 -10.20 24.58
CA ALA A 89 -1.57 -10.88 25.83
C ALA A 89 -2.39 -12.17 25.95
N ALA A 90 -1.83 -13.17 26.62
CA ALA A 90 -2.49 -14.46 26.83
C ALA A 90 -3.81 -14.31 27.61
N VAL A 91 -3.86 -13.35 28.53
CA VAL A 91 -5.07 -13.03 29.31
C VAL A 91 -5.64 -11.72 28.77
N GLN A 92 -6.84 -11.78 28.20
CA GLN A 92 -7.62 -10.62 27.84
C GLN A 92 -8.59 -10.31 28.97
N THR A 93 -8.61 -9.04 29.40
CA THR A 93 -9.53 -8.62 30.45
C THR A 93 -10.96 -8.66 29.87
N GLY A 94 -11.81 -9.49 30.43
CA GLY A 94 -13.21 -9.58 30.01
C GLY A 94 -13.91 -8.23 30.10
N GLY A 95 -14.59 -7.84 29.02
CA GLY A 95 -15.33 -6.56 28.95
C GLY A 95 -14.51 -5.33 28.55
N SER A 96 -13.19 -5.47 28.32
CA SER A 96 -12.40 -4.36 27.77
C SER A 96 -12.77 -4.11 26.30
N ARG A 97 -12.99 -2.83 25.95
CA ARG A 97 -13.20 -2.38 24.55
C ARG A 97 -11.91 -2.32 23.75
N GLU A 98 -10.76 -2.46 24.41
CA GLU A 98 -9.44 -2.40 23.80
C GLU A 98 -8.67 -3.69 24.02
N PRO A 99 -7.91 -4.15 23.02
CA PRO A 99 -7.10 -5.36 23.15
C PRO A 99 -5.91 -5.11 24.08
N VAL A 100 -5.68 -6.01 25.02
CA VAL A 100 -4.47 -5.98 25.84
C VAL A 100 -3.31 -6.55 25.03
N LEU A 101 -2.25 -5.76 24.90
CA LEU A 101 -1.05 -6.15 24.14
C LEU A 101 0.01 -6.75 25.06
N ASP A 102 0.78 -7.68 24.52
CA ASP A 102 1.96 -8.23 25.20
C ASP A 102 3.15 -7.25 25.02
N GLU A 103 3.38 -6.44 26.03
CA GLU A 103 4.46 -5.45 26.04
C GLU A 103 5.86 -6.08 26.15
N THR A 104 5.97 -7.37 26.48
CA THR A 104 7.25 -8.08 26.54
C THR A 104 7.80 -8.43 25.15
N ARG A 105 6.92 -8.46 24.14
CA ARG A 105 7.23 -8.79 22.74
C ARG A 105 6.70 -7.75 21.77
N PRO A 106 7.08 -6.48 21.91
CA PRO A 106 6.57 -5.43 21.04
C PRO A 106 6.98 -5.69 19.58
N TYR A 107 6.03 -5.50 18.66
CA TYR A 107 6.24 -5.61 17.21
C TYR A 107 6.86 -6.94 16.73
N SER A 108 6.56 -8.03 17.41
CA SER A 108 7.12 -9.36 17.09
C SER A 108 6.31 -10.15 16.06
N ASN A 109 5.03 -9.84 15.89
CA ASN A 109 4.16 -10.44 14.89
C ASN A 109 4.04 -9.50 13.67
N TYR A 110 3.57 -10.06 12.56
CA TYR A 110 3.37 -9.31 11.32
C TYR A 110 1.95 -9.49 10.81
N THR A 111 1.40 -8.44 10.22
CA THR A 111 0.16 -8.55 9.42
C THR A 111 0.41 -9.36 8.15
N ARG A 112 -0.66 -9.66 7.41
CA ARG A 112 -0.53 -10.11 6.01
C ARG A 112 0.14 -9.03 5.18
N THR A 113 0.81 -9.44 4.12
CA THR A 113 1.35 -8.51 3.12
C THR A 113 0.22 -7.69 2.48
N TYR A 114 0.50 -6.43 2.23
CA TYR A 114 -0.37 -5.57 1.44
C TYR A 114 -0.01 -5.70 -0.04
N PHE A 115 -1.00 -5.97 -0.87
CA PHE A 115 -0.85 -5.98 -2.31
C PHE A 115 -2.07 -5.37 -2.99
N ARG A 116 -1.84 -4.43 -3.90
CA ARG A 116 -2.92 -3.80 -4.66
C ARG A 116 -2.46 -3.53 -6.08
N THR A 117 -3.32 -3.84 -7.03
CA THR A 117 -3.14 -3.51 -8.43
C THR A 117 -4.30 -2.66 -8.91
N ASP A 118 -4.00 -1.54 -9.50
CA ASP A 118 -4.98 -0.64 -10.14
C ASP A 118 -4.72 -0.62 -11.65
N GLY A 119 -5.76 -0.53 -12.43
CA GLY A 119 -5.72 -0.39 -13.88
C GLY A 119 -6.48 0.83 -14.34
N ARG A 120 -6.01 1.46 -15.42
CA ARG A 120 -6.68 2.57 -16.08
C ARG A 120 -6.69 2.34 -17.59
N ILE A 121 -7.82 2.65 -18.22
CA ILE A 121 -7.91 2.82 -19.67
C ILE A 121 -8.56 4.16 -19.96
N SER A 122 -8.00 4.93 -20.90
CA SER A 122 -8.60 6.20 -21.29
C SER A 122 -8.50 6.42 -22.79
N LEU A 123 -9.48 7.11 -23.33
CA LEU A 123 -9.55 7.56 -24.69
C LEU A 123 -9.68 9.08 -24.71
N ARG A 124 -8.68 9.76 -25.26
CA ARG A 124 -8.69 11.20 -25.50
C ARG A 124 -8.85 11.51 -26.99
N LYS A 125 -9.58 12.56 -27.28
CA LYS A 125 -9.68 13.11 -28.63
C LYS A 125 -9.49 14.61 -28.60
N ASP A 126 -8.51 15.09 -29.38
CA ASP A 126 -8.19 16.50 -29.51
C ASP A 126 -8.83 17.06 -30.79
N LYS A 127 -9.52 18.19 -30.67
CA LYS A 127 -10.04 19.02 -31.78
C LYS A 127 -9.43 20.42 -31.66
N LYS A 128 -9.67 21.26 -32.65
CA LYS A 128 -9.03 22.60 -32.74
C LYS A 128 -9.25 23.49 -31.50
N HIS A 129 -10.42 23.43 -30.87
CA HIS A 129 -10.81 24.28 -29.73
C HIS A 129 -11.35 23.50 -28.54
N ILE A 130 -11.51 22.21 -28.65
CA ILE A 130 -12.08 21.36 -27.58
C ILE A 130 -11.33 20.05 -27.58
N SER A 131 -10.92 19.58 -26.40
CA SER A 131 -10.50 18.20 -26.18
C SER A 131 -11.44 17.52 -25.21
N TRP A 132 -11.59 16.22 -25.34
CA TRP A 132 -12.33 15.42 -24.37
C TRP A 132 -11.60 14.13 -24.06
N GLN A 133 -11.76 13.66 -22.84
CA GLN A 133 -11.22 12.41 -22.37
C GLN A 133 -12.29 11.61 -21.61
N LEU A 134 -12.42 10.35 -21.96
CA LEU A 134 -13.19 9.36 -21.22
C LEU A 134 -12.20 8.37 -20.59
N ALA A 135 -12.31 8.15 -19.29
CA ALA A 135 -11.43 7.20 -18.61
C ALA A 135 -12.21 6.30 -17.66
N LEU A 136 -11.79 5.05 -17.59
CA LEU A 136 -12.20 4.05 -16.61
C LEU A 136 -10.98 3.68 -15.78
N ASP A 137 -11.06 3.97 -14.49
CA ASP A 137 -10.11 3.54 -13.47
C ASP A 137 -10.70 2.37 -12.70
N ILE A 138 -9.94 1.31 -12.51
CA ILE A 138 -10.35 0.17 -11.70
C ILE A 138 -9.33 0.02 -10.57
N GLN A 139 -9.75 0.32 -9.35
CA GLN A 139 -8.92 0.14 -8.17
C GLN A 139 -9.10 -1.27 -7.62
N ASN A 140 -8.00 -1.82 -7.13
CA ASN A 140 -7.95 -3.17 -6.57
C ASN A 140 -8.47 -4.23 -7.55
N LEU A 141 -7.89 -4.26 -8.75
CA LEU A 141 -8.33 -5.08 -9.90
C LEU A 141 -8.51 -6.57 -9.58
N PHE A 142 -7.74 -7.10 -8.63
CA PHE A 142 -7.81 -8.50 -8.22
C PHE A 142 -8.65 -8.74 -6.94
N ALA A 143 -9.43 -7.74 -6.48
CA ALA A 143 -10.24 -7.84 -5.27
C ALA A 143 -9.44 -8.33 -4.04
N GLN A 144 -8.16 -7.98 -3.95
CA GLN A 144 -7.30 -8.42 -2.86
C GLN A 144 -7.80 -7.86 -1.53
N GLU A 145 -7.96 -8.72 -0.54
CA GLU A 145 -8.25 -8.30 0.82
C GLU A 145 -7.00 -7.76 1.51
N ASN A 146 -6.99 -6.46 1.75
CA ASN A 146 -5.94 -5.78 2.48
C ASN A 146 -6.45 -5.32 3.86
N ILE A 147 -5.57 -5.29 4.84
CA ILE A 147 -5.89 -4.73 6.15
C ILE A 147 -6.06 -3.22 6.02
N ASP A 148 -7.21 -2.71 6.49
CA ASP A 148 -7.54 -1.29 6.53
C ASP A 148 -7.17 -0.70 7.90
N GLY A 149 -5.96 -0.19 8.00
CA GLY A 149 -5.42 0.32 9.26
C GLY A 149 -4.96 -0.78 10.22
N LEU A 150 -4.46 -0.37 11.38
CA LEU A 150 -3.93 -1.29 12.40
C LEU A 150 -4.87 -1.45 13.60
N SER A 151 -6.06 -0.86 13.53
CA SER A 151 -7.06 -0.99 14.59
C SER A 151 -7.66 -2.39 14.58
N ARG A 152 -7.63 -3.02 15.73
CA ARG A 152 -8.28 -4.32 15.94
C ARG A 152 -9.74 -4.11 16.31
N ARG A 153 -10.58 -5.00 15.81
CA ARG A 153 -12.00 -5.06 16.16
C ARG A 153 -12.27 -6.39 16.83
N TYR A 154 -12.98 -6.35 17.96
CA TYR A 154 -13.45 -7.57 18.60
C TYR A 154 -14.66 -8.12 17.84
N ASP A 155 -14.61 -9.39 17.50
CA ASP A 155 -15.71 -10.14 16.93
C ASP A 155 -16.36 -11.00 18.03
N PRO A 156 -17.58 -10.68 18.50
CA PRO A 156 -18.24 -11.41 19.56
C PRO A 156 -18.67 -12.82 19.14
N THR A 157 -18.82 -13.08 17.84
CA THR A 157 -19.25 -14.37 17.30
C THR A 157 -18.13 -15.41 17.39
N THR A 158 -16.91 -14.99 17.07
CA THR A 158 -15.71 -15.84 17.08
C THR A 158 -14.88 -15.71 18.36
N ASN A 159 -15.25 -14.76 19.23
CA ASN A 159 -14.50 -14.38 20.45
C ASN A 159 -13.04 -14.02 20.13
N GLN A 160 -12.79 -13.35 19.01
CA GLN A 160 -11.46 -13.02 18.53
C GLN A 160 -11.32 -11.55 18.16
N TRP A 161 -10.09 -11.03 18.27
CA TRP A 161 -9.72 -9.74 17.76
C TRP A 161 -9.24 -9.87 16.29
N THR A 162 -9.96 -9.22 15.40
CA THR A 162 -9.67 -9.21 13.96
C THR A 162 -9.30 -7.82 13.49
N PHE A 163 -8.75 -7.72 12.29
CA PHE A 163 -8.52 -6.43 11.63
C PHE A 163 -9.66 -6.14 10.66
N LYS A 164 -10.01 -4.85 10.53
CA LYS A 164 -10.85 -4.42 9.43
C LYS A 164 -10.10 -4.65 8.12
N THR A 165 -10.75 -5.23 7.15
CA THR A 165 -10.20 -5.40 5.80
C THR A 165 -10.90 -4.48 4.82
N GLN A 166 -10.16 -4.00 3.86
CA GLN A 166 -10.67 -3.34 2.66
C GLN A 166 -10.58 -4.34 1.52
N SER A 167 -11.71 -4.70 0.97
CA SER A 167 -11.83 -5.60 -0.16
C SER A 167 -12.76 -5.01 -1.20
N GLY A 168 -12.70 -5.56 -2.39
CA GLY A 168 -13.58 -5.19 -3.49
C GLY A 168 -12.89 -4.38 -4.57
N ILE A 169 -13.47 -4.49 -5.74
CA ILE A 169 -13.08 -3.76 -6.95
C ILE A 169 -13.87 -2.45 -6.96
N VAL A 170 -13.17 -1.31 -7.14
CA VAL A 170 -13.81 0.00 -7.21
C VAL A 170 -13.62 0.57 -8.62
N PRO A 171 -14.62 0.48 -9.50
CA PRO A 171 -14.59 1.14 -10.78
C PRO A 171 -14.97 2.61 -10.63
N VAL A 172 -14.23 3.48 -11.31
CA VAL A 172 -14.47 4.94 -11.38
C VAL A 172 -14.47 5.35 -12.84
N LEU A 173 -15.61 5.82 -13.33
CA LEU A 173 -15.75 6.37 -14.66
C LEU A 173 -15.61 7.90 -14.58
N SER A 174 -14.76 8.48 -15.42
CA SER A 174 -14.57 9.93 -15.50
C SER A 174 -14.67 10.41 -16.94
N TYR A 175 -15.27 11.60 -17.10
CA TYR A 175 -15.36 12.31 -18.36
C TYR A 175 -14.92 13.75 -18.15
N GLN A 176 -13.98 14.20 -18.97
CA GLN A 176 -13.40 15.54 -18.90
C GLN A 176 -13.54 16.22 -20.27
N ILE A 177 -13.85 17.51 -20.26
CA ILE A 177 -13.85 18.37 -21.45
C ILE A 177 -12.99 19.59 -21.14
N ASP A 178 -12.08 19.91 -22.03
CA ASP A 178 -11.24 21.11 -21.99
C ASP A 178 -11.60 22.01 -23.21
N PHE A 179 -11.82 23.30 -22.95
CA PHE A 179 -12.25 24.30 -23.92
C PHE A 179 -11.12 25.24 -24.29
#